data_7076bb7b2d56172e549f166ff159bbb9
#
_entry.id   7076bb7b2d56172e549f166ff159bbb9
#
_cell.length_a   1.000
_cell.length_b   1.000
_cell.length_c   1.000
_cell.angle_alpha   90.00
_cell.angle_beta   90.00
_cell.angle_gamma   90.00
#
_symmetry.space_group_name_H-M   'P 1'
#
loop_
_entity.id
_entity.type
_entity.pdbx_description
1 polymer ?
#
loop_
_entity_poly.entity_id
_entity_poly.type
_entity_poly.pdbx_seq_one_letter_code
_entity_poly.pdbx_strand_id
1 'polypeptide(L)'
;MAKTKEVLKLPDWAKLRFKDARKGELCGVEYSSRVIDSCGIEFSEFPFMFGISGVVIGIDPGRNFGISIFGEGMEPEVCHGTMPAGKHYEYGILAFRMGQDLCKRYGDEAKIAIIEGASYGDKFGQVGLAEIRFGFYLGLYAAGADVTIVAPTSVRKTVFGSGKTQAMDIWTSLNHNASDSLAILLYSLMKSPSI
;
A
#
# COMPACT_ATOMS: atom_id res chain seq x y z
N MET A 1 19.28 31.46 -15.93
CA MET A 1 17.82 31.50 -15.76
C MET A 1 17.43 30.36 -14.86
N ALA A 2 17.06 30.64 -13.61
CA ALA A 2 16.60 29.63 -12.68
C ALA A 2 15.19 29.19 -13.12
N LYS A 3 15.01 27.91 -13.44
CA LYS A 3 13.68 27.33 -13.65
C LYS A 3 12.92 27.41 -12.33
N THR A 4 11.92 28.28 -12.28
CA THR A 4 10.92 28.31 -11.20
C THR A 4 10.37 26.89 -11.09
N LYS A 5 10.60 26.22 -9.95
CA LYS A 5 9.94 24.95 -9.65
C LYS A 5 8.45 25.24 -9.63
N GLU A 6 7.72 24.75 -10.62
CA GLU A 6 6.28 24.68 -10.56
C GLU A 6 5.93 23.92 -9.28
N VAL A 7 5.33 24.62 -8.33
CA VAL A 7 4.80 23.99 -7.12
C VAL A 7 3.64 23.15 -7.58
N LEU A 8 3.82 21.83 -7.60
CA LEU A 8 2.77 20.87 -7.89
C LEU A 8 1.60 21.19 -6.94
N LYS A 9 0.48 21.64 -7.47
CA LYS A 9 -0.76 21.74 -6.69
C LYS A 9 -1.22 20.31 -6.40
N LEU A 10 -0.86 19.85 -5.22
CA LEU A 10 -1.34 18.54 -4.74
C LEU A 10 -2.86 18.62 -4.56
N PRO A 11 -3.58 17.57 -4.96
CA PRO A 11 -5.00 17.45 -4.66
C PRO A 11 -5.25 17.54 -3.16
N ASP A 12 -6.45 17.95 -2.74
CA ASP A 12 -6.75 18.14 -1.31
C ASP A 12 -6.61 16.87 -0.48
N TRP A 13 -6.82 15.69 -1.07
CA TRP A 13 -6.57 14.39 -0.44
C TRP A 13 -5.08 14.13 -0.12
N ALA A 14 -4.13 14.81 -0.73
CA ALA A 14 -2.72 14.73 -0.34
C ALA A 14 -2.43 15.37 1.03
N LYS A 15 -3.38 16.11 1.59
CA LYS A 15 -3.30 16.73 2.91
C LYS A 15 -3.75 15.80 4.05
N LEU A 16 -3.77 14.48 3.83
CA LEU A 16 -4.15 13.51 4.84
C LEU A 16 -3.37 13.71 6.14
N ARG A 17 -4.07 13.60 7.25
CA ARG A 17 -3.50 13.58 8.59
C ARG A 17 -3.56 12.16 9.16
N PHE A 18 -2.65 11.89 10.06
CA PHE A 18 -2.53 10.56 10.66
C PHE A 18 -2.64 10.68 12.18
N LYS A 19 -3.58 9.94 12.76
CA LYS A 19 -3.79 9.84 14.20
C LYS A 19 -3.13 8.56 14.72
N ASP A 20 -2.90 8.54 16.01
CA ASP A 20 -2.62 7.41 16.87
C ASP A 20 -1.71 6.32 16.27
N ALA A 21 -0.51 6.22 16.81
CA ALA A 21 0.34 5.06 16.53
C ALA A 21 -0.19 3.86 17.34
N ARG A 22 -0.60 2.80 16.66
CA ARG A 22 -0.99 1.51 17.25
C ARG A 22 0.07 0.47 16.93
N LYS A 23 0.16 -0.56 17.76
CA LYS A 23 0.98 -1.74 17.47
C LYS A 23 0.07 -2.91 17.13
N GLY A 24 0.48 -3.71 16.18
CA GLY A 24 -0.19 -4.94 15.80
C GLY A 24 0.81 -6.01 15.40
N GLU A 25 0.31 -7.18 15.08
CA GLU A 25 1.11 -8.32 14.67
C GLU A 25 0.46 -8.99 13.45
N LEU A 26 1.27 -9.45 12.52
CA LEU A 26 0.87 -10.19 11.34
C LEU A 26 1.82 -11.39 11.19
N CYS A 27 1.32 -12.59 11.44
CA CYS A 27 2.10 -13.83 11.42
C CYS A 27 3.37 -13.79 12.30
N GLY A 28 3.30 -13.21 13.50
CA GLY A 28 4.45 -13.10 14.40
C GLY A 28 5.38 -11.92 14.07
N VAL A 29 5.03 -11.10 13.07
CA VAL A 29 5.79 -9.89 12.72
C VAL A 29 5.09 -8.67 13.30
N GLU A 30 5.77 -7.97 14.21
CA GLU A 30 5.25 -6.72 14.76
C GLU A 30 5.23 -5.63 13.69
N TYR A 31 4.17 -4.82 13.70
CA TYR A 31 4.07 -3.62 12.89
C TYR A 31 3.56 -2.44 13.72
N SER A 32 3.85 -1.25 13.24
CA SER A 32 3.23 0.00 13.71
C SER A 32 2.22 0.45 12.68
N SER A 33 1.06 0.91 13.14
CA SER A 33 0.03 1.45 12.27
C SER A 33 -0.43 2.83 12.71
N ARG A 34 -1.02 3.57 11.77
CA ARG A 34 -1.70 4.84 12.01
C ARG A 34 -3.04 4.85 11.31
N VAL A 35 -4.02 5.43 11.96
CA VAL A 35 -5.32 5.70 11.36
C VAL A 35 -5.21 6.94 10.49
N ILE A 36 -5.79 6.90 9.30
CA ILE A 36 -5.87 8.03 8.40
C ILE A 36 -7.04 8.90 8.84
N ASP A 37 -6.75 10.10 9.33
CA ASP A 37 -7.77 11.10 9.63
C ASP A 37 -8.11 11.85 8.34
N SER A 38 -9.26 11.56 7.80
CA SER A 38 -9.74 12.13 6.54
C SER A 38 -10.22 13.58 6.67
N CYS A 39 -9.57 14.44 7.43
CA CYS A 39 -9.86 15.88 7.59
C CYS A 39 -10.82 16.49 6.53
N GLY A 40 -12.09 16.07 6.48
CA GLY A 40 -13.08 16.58 5.54
C GLY A 40 -13.08 15.94 4.14
N ILE A 41 -12.27 14.92 3.88
CA ILE A 41 -12.43 14.09 2.69
C ILE A 41 -13.31 12.91 3.12
N GLU A 42 -14.55 12.92 2.68
CA GLU A 42 -15.37 11.71 2.76
C GLU A 42 -14.80 10.74 1.72
N PHE A 43 -14.37 9.56 2.16
CA PHE A 43 -13.94 8.51 1.23
C PHE A 43 -15.05 8.11 0.25
N SER A 44 -16.31 8.43 0.56
CA SER A 44 -17.47 8.38 -0.33
C SER A 44 -17.33 9.28 -1.58
N GLU A 45 -16.45 10.27 -1.58
CA GLU A 45 -16.20 11.12 -2.76
C GLU A 45 -15.30 10.44 -3.81
N PHE A 46 -14.65 9.34 -3.49
CA PHE A 46 -13.93 8.57 -4.50
C PHE A 46 -14.94 7.81 -5.38
N PRO A 47 -14.96 8.05 -6.71
CA PRO A 47 -15.96 7.44 -7.62
C PRO A 47 -16.00 5.91 -7.55
N PHE A 48 -14.93 5.31 -7.08
CA PHE A 48 -14.76 3.88 -6.92
C PHE A 48 -15.52 3.28 -5.72
N MET A 49 -15.86 4.12 -4.74
CA MET A 49 -16.53 3.68 -3.52
C MET A 49 -18.04 3.45 -3.70
N PHE A 50 -18.61 3.90 -4.81
CA PHE A 50 -20.00 3.64 -5.16
C PHE A 50 -20.14 2.21 -5.73
N GLY A 51 -20.01 1.19 -4.89
CA GLY A 51 -20.32 -0.18 -5.29
C GLY A 51 -19.31 -1.26 -4.89
N ILE A 52 -18.28 -0.95 -4.13
CA ILE A 52 -17.41 -1.97 -3.56
C ILE A 52 -17.83 -2.21 -2.11
N SER A 53 -18.62 -3.26 -1.91
CA SER A 53 -18.67 -3.93 -0.62
C SER A 53 -17.39 -4.76 -0.51
N GLY A 54 -16.39 -4.27 0.21
CA GLY A 54 -15.16 -5.03 0.35
C GLY A 54 -13.98 -4.22 0.89
N VAL A 55 -12.82 -4.83 0.86
CA VAL A 55 -11.57 -4.29 1.39
C VAL A 55 -10.56 -4.09 0.27
N VAL A 56 -9.95 -2.91 0.23
CA VAL A 56 -8.84 -2.58 -0.66
C VAL A 56 -7.54 -2.55 0.15
N ILE A 57 -6.52 -3.22 -0.36
CA ILE A 57 -5.23 -3.39 0.30
C ILE A 57 -4.12 -2.91 -0.64
N GLY A 58 -3.34 -1.92 -0.22
CA GLY A 58 -2.14 -1.47 -0.91
C GLY A 58 -0.89 -2.01 -0.21
N ILE A 59 0.03 -2.63 -0.94
CA ILE A 59 1.24 -3.24 -0.38
C ILE A 59 2.49 -2.73 -1.08
N ASP A 60 3.41 -2.15 -0.31
CA ASP A 60 4.80 -1.95 -0.67
C ASP A 60 5.62 -3.14 -0.11
N PRO A 61 5.99 -4.12 -0.96
CA PRO A 61 6.59 -5.36 -0.52
C PRO A 61 8.11 -5.22 -0.35
N GLY A 62 8.59 -5.46 0.83
CA GLY A 62 10.02 -5.49 1.16
C GLY A 62 10.27 -6.18 2.49
N ARG A 63 11.54 -6.33 2.88
CA ARG A 63 11.87 -6.73 4.25
C ARG A 63 11.31 -5.69 5.24
N ASN A 64 11.46 -4.42 4.91
CA ASN A 64 10.69 -3.34 5.50
C ASN A 64 9.47 -3.17 4.61
N PHE A 65 8.31 -3.51 5.09
CA PHE A 65 7.08 -3.49 4.32
C PHE A 65 6.15 -2.37 4.75
N GLY A 66 5.31 -1.94 3.83
CA GLY A 66 4.17 -1.07 4.08
C GLY A 66 2.87 -1.75 3.64
N ILE A 67 1.81 -1.57 4.42
CA ILE A 67 0.46 -2.06 4.10
C ILE A 67 -0.53 -0.95 4.42
N SER A 68 -1.38 -0.61 3.48
CA SER A 68 -2.49 0.31 3.68
C SER A 68 -3.80 -0.38 3.38
N ILE A 69 -4.80 -0.14 4.20
CA ILE A 69 -6.06 -0.88 4.18
C ILE A 69 -7.21 0.11 4.25
N PHE A 70 -8.21 -0.14 3.43
CA PHE A 70 -9.46 0.59 3.43
C PHE A 70 -10.63 -0.35 3.12
N GLY A 71 -11.75 -0.19 3.82
CA GLY A 71 -12.97 -0.95 3.58
C GLY A 71 -14.19 -0.17 4.04
N GLU A 72 -15.37 -0.59 3.58
CA GLU A 72 -16.62 0.02 3.97
C GLU A 72 -16.84 -0.12 5.49
N GLY A 73 -17.15 0.99 6.15
CA GLY A 73 -17.36 1.01 7.60
C GLY A 73 -16.11 0.84 8.45
N MET A 74 -14.90 0.82 7.84
CA MET A 74 -13.64 0.71 8.54
C MET A 74 -12.92 2.05 8.65
N GLU A 75 -12.16 2.24 9.74
CA GLU A 75 -11.17 3.31 9.77
C GLU A 75 -10.02 2.95 8.83
N PRO A 76 -9.68 3.81 7.85
CA PRO A 76 -8.55 3.53 6.96
C PRO A 76 -7.24 3.54 7.76
N GLU A 77 -6.41 2.55 7.50
CA GLU A 77 -5.19 2.31 8.26
C GLU A 77 -3.97 2.20 7.34
N VAL A 78 -2.84 2.73 7.81
CA VAL A 78 -1.54 2.56 7.17
C VAL A 78 -0.56 1.98 8.17
N CYS A 79 0.06 0.87 7.81
CA CYS A 79 0.98 0.12 8.65
C CYS A 79 2.37 0.00 8.01
N HIS A 80 3.38 -0.19 8.86
CA HIS A 80 4.71 -0.58 8.44
C HIS A 80 5.37 -1.49 9.47
N GLY A 81 6.18 -2.40 9.00
CA GLY A 81 6.92 -3.32 9.85
C GLY A 81 8.23 -3.77 9.21
N THR A 82 8.98 -4.57 9.94
CA THR A 82 10.23 -5.16 9.46
C THR A 82 10.20 -6.66 9.71
N MET A 83 10.35 -7.46 8.66
CA MET A 83 10.49 -8.90 8.79
C MET A 83 11.78 -9.24 9.55
N PRO A 84 11.78 -10.26 10.41
CA PRO A 84 12.97 -10.68 11.15
C PRO A 84 14.10 -11.04 10.18
N ALA A 85 15.34 -11.06 10.69
CA ALA A 85 16.47 -11.48 9.88
C ALA A 85 16.31 -12.94 9.46
N GLY A 86 16.55 -13.24 8.19
CA GLY A 86 16.39 -14.57 7.63
C GLY A 86 17.01 -14.70 6.24
N LYS A 87 16.88 -15.85 5.61
CA LYS A 87 17.29 -16.10 4.23
C LYS A 87 16.19 -15.65 3.27
N HIS A 88 16.54 -15.40 2.01
CA HIS A 88 15.61 -14.87 1.01
C HIS A 88 14.30 -15.68 0.90
N TYR A 89 14.39 -17.02 0.81
CA TYR A 89 13.20 -17.87 0.71
C TYR A 89 12.31 -17.82 1.96
N GLU A 90 12.88 -17.56 3.14
CA GLU A 90 12.12 -17.41 4.39
C GLU A 90 11.24 -16.16 4.34
N TYR A 91 11.73 -15.08 3.73
CA TYR A 91 10.94 -13.87 3.50
C TYR A 91 9.75 -14.13 2.56
N GLY A 92 9.95 -14.90 1.49
CA GLY A 92 8.88 -15.30 0.58
C GLY A 92 7.79 -16.12 1.28
N ILE A 93 8.19 -17.09 2.09
CA ILE A 93 7.25 -17.92 2.90
C ILE A 93 6.51 -17.05 3.93
N LEU A 94 7.21 -16.14 4.59
CA LEU A 94 6.61 -15.26 5.58
C LEU A 94 5.62 -14.29 4.90
N ALA A 95 6.00 -13.70 3.78
CA ALA A 95 5.12 -12.84 2.99
C ALA A 95 3.84 -13.57 2.52
N PHE A 96 3.97 -14.84 2.12
CA PHE A 96 2.83 -15.69 1.79
C PHE A 96 1.86 -15.84 2.97
N ARG A 97 2.38 -16.18 4.15
CA ARG A 97 1.57 -16.32 5.36
C ARG A 97 0.93 -15.00 5.78
N MET A 98 1.69 -13.91 5.68
CA MET A 98 1.17 -12.56 5.97
C MET A 98 0.02 -12.20 5.03
N GLY A 99 0.14 -12.49 3.73
CA GLY A 99 -0.95 -12.27 2.77
C GLY A 99 -2.21 -13.06 3.10
N GLN A 100 -2.07 -14.33 3.48
CA GLN A 100 -3.20 -15.14 3.92
C GLN A 100 -3.84 -14.62 5.22
N ASP A 101 -3.01 -14.27 6.21
CA ASP A 101 -3.48 -13.77 7.50
C ASP A 101 -4.20 -12.41 7.34
N LEU A 102 -3.68 -11.56 6.50
CA LEU A 102 -4.28 -10.29 6.15
C LEU A 102 -5.69 -10.47 5.57
N CYS A 103 -5.88 -11.38 4.62
CA CYS A 103 -7.20 -11.69 4.07
C CYS A 103 -8.16 -12.28 5.11
N LYS A 104 -7.67 -13.17 5.98
CA LYS A 104 -8.50 -13.79 7.01
C LYS A 104 -9.10 -12.79 7.99
N ARG A 105 -8.43 -11.65 8.23
CA ARG A 105 -8.94 -10.60 9.13
C ARG A 105 -10.24 -9.98 8.66
N TYR A 106 -10.50 -10.04 7.36
CA TYR A 106 -11.67 -9.41 6.73
C TYR A 106 -12.72 -10.42 6.28
N GLY A 107 -12.64 -11.65 6.79
CA GLY A 107 -13.66 -12.68 6.57
C GLY A 107 -13.96 -12.95 5.09
N ASP A 108 -15.26 -13.01 4.75
CA ASP A 108 -15.75 -13.31 3.40
C ASP A 108 -15.94 -12.05 2.52
N GLU A 109 -15.54 -10.88 3.00
CA GLU A 109 -15.63 -9.66 2.19
C GLU A 109 -14.78 -9.79 0.92
N ALA A 110 -15.23 -9.17 -0.17
CA ALA A 110 -14.44 -9.06 -1.39
C ALA A 110 -13.15 -8.29 -1.11
N LYS A 111 -12.02 -8.78 -1.62
CA LYS A 111 -10.71 -8.19 -1.37
C LYS A 111 -10.03 -7.87 -2.68
N ILE A 112 -9.63 -6.62 -2.82
CA ILE A 112 -8.79 -6.15 -3.92
C ILE A 112 -7.43 -5.79 -3.34
N ALA A 113 -6.37 -6.44 -3.81
CA ALA A 113 -5.02 -6.17 -3.34
C ALA A 113 -4.15 -5.66 -4.49
N ILE A 114 -3.45 -4.56 -4.24
CA ILE A 114 -2.50 -4.00 -5.18
C ILE A 114 -1.11 -4.05 -4.55
N ILE A 115 -0.17 -4.63 -5.29
CA ILE A 115 1.21 -4.81 -4.85
C ILE A 115 2.12 -3.98 -5.76
N GLU A 116 3.07 -3.25 -5.15
CA GLU A 116 4.08 -2.55 -5.93
C GLU A 116 4.97 -3.53 -6.70
N GLY A 117 5.13 -3.28 -7.98
CA GLY A 117 5.98 -4.03 -8.89
C GLY A 117 7.48 -3.68 -8.74
N ALA A 118 8.30 -4.30 -9.58
CA ALA A 118 9.72 -3.98 -9.62
C ALA A 118 9.96 -2.58 -10.18
N SER A 119 10.85 -1.82 -9.53
CA SER A 119 11.45 -0.64 -10.14
C SER A 119 12.57 -1.09 -11.09
N TYR A 120 12.60 -0.51 -12.30
CA TYR A 120 13.69 -0.76 -13.25
C TYR A 120 14.95 -0.02 -12.78
N GLY A 121 16.01 -0.73 -12.46
CA GLY A 121 17.34 -0.11 -12.25
C GLY A 121 18.23 -0.74 -11.18
N ASP A 122 17.71 -1.48 -10.25
CA ASP A 122 18.53 -2.06 -9.19
C ASP A 122 18.86 -3.54 -9.47
N LYS A 123 20.13 -3.84 -9.75
CA LYS A 123 20.57 -5.19 -10.14
C LYS A 123 20.85 -6.11 -8.95
N PHE A 124 21.07 -5.54 -7.74
CA PHE A 124 21.58 -6.26 -6.57
C PHE A 124 20.53 -6.40 -5.50
N GLY A 125 19.49 -6.63 -5.43
CA GLY A 125 18.45 -6.82 -4.41
C GLY A 125 17.16 -7.43 -4.96
N GLN A 126 17.12 -7.57 -6.28
CA GLN A 126 15.89 -7.90 -6.98
C GLN A 126 15.36 -9.32 -6.68
N VAL A 127 16.24 -10.28 -6.42
CA VAL A 127 15.82 -11.67 -6.16
C VAL A 127 15.02 -11.74 -4.87
N GLY A 128 15.55 -11.23 -3.77
CA GLY A 128 14.85 -11.25 -2.49
C GLY A 128 13.56 -10.43 -2.49
N LEU A 129 13.54 -9.30 -3.18
CA LEU A 129 12.31 -8.51 -3.34
C LEU A 129 11.29 -9.21 -4.24
N ALA A 130 11.74 -9.96 -5.26
CA ALA A 130 10.85 -10.74 -6.10
C ALA A 130 10.19 -11.88 -5.31
N GLU A 131 10.94 -12.56 -4.44
CA GLU A 131 10.41 -13.61 -3.56
C GLU A 131 9.37 -13.07 -2.58
N ILE A 132 9.65 -11.94 -1.94
CA ILE A 132 8.70 -11.30 -1.02
C ILE A 132 7.42 -10.89 -1.76
N ARG A 133 7.57 -10.22 -2.91
CA ARG A 133 6.44 -9.80 -3.74
C ARG A 133 5.59 -10.97 -4.18
N PHE A 134 6.25 -12.03 -4.66
CA PHE A 134 5.56 -13.23 -5.10
C PHE A 134 4.90 -13.97 -3.93
N GLY A 135 5.53 -13.96 -2.76
CA GLY A 135 4.94 -14.47 -1.53
C GLY A 135 3.64 -13.76 -1.18
N PHE A 136 3.63 -12.44 -1.12
CA PHE A 136 2.40 -11.66 -0.90
C PHE A 136 1.35 -11.95 -1.97
N TYR A 137 1.74 -11.92 -3.26
CA TYR A 137 0.84 -12.21 -4.36
C TYR A 137 0.14 -13.56 -4.17
N LEU A 138 0.90 -14.63 -3.98
CA LEU A 138 0.35 -15.98 -3.81
C LEU A 138 -0.49 -16.11 -2.54
N GLY A 139 -0.05 -15.50 -1.43
CA GLY A 139 -0.78 -15.57 -0.16
C GLY A 139 -2.15 -14.91 -0.23
N LEU A 140 -2.22 -13.73 -0.82
CA LEU A 140 -3.46 -12.99 -1.05
C LEU A 140 -4.37 -13.71 -2.05
N TYR A 141 -3.82 -14.13 -3.19
CA TYR A 141 -4.56 -14.86 -4.21
C TYR A 141 -5.14 -16.18 -3.69
N ALA A 142 -4.34 -16.97 -2.98
CA ALA A 142 -4.79 -18.22 -2.38
C ALA A 142 -5.87 -18.03 -1.30
N ALA A 143 -5.95 -16.83 -0.71
CA ALA A 143 -6.99 -16.44 0.23
C ALA A 143 -8.19 -15.72 -0.42
N GLY A 144 -8.29 -15.74 -1.76
CA GLY A 144 -9.44 -15.26 -2.52
C GLY A 144 -9.43 -13.77 -2.84
N ALA A 145 -8.30 -13.07 -2.69
CA ALA A 145 -8.20 -11.68 -3.13
C ALA A 145 -7.99 -11.59 -4.66
N ASP A 146 -8.56 -10.55 -5.26
CA ASP A 146 -8.16 -10.12 -6.62
C ASP A 146 -6.87 -9.31 -6.50
N VAL A 147 -5.78 -9.81 -7.08
CA VAL A 147 -4.44 -9.26 -6.87
C VAL A 147 -3.87 -8.69 -8.17
N THR A 148 -3.52 -7.41 -8.12
CA THR A 148 -2.87 -6.70 -9.23
C THR A 148 -1.48 -6.21 -8.83
N ILE A 149 -0.50 -6.33 -9.73
CA ILE A 149 0.83 -5.75 -9.57
C ILE A 149 0.93 -4.49 -10.42
N VAL A 150 1.41 -3.39 -9.81
CA VAL A 150 1.52 -2.08 -10.46
C VAL A 150 2.93 -1.54 -10.42
N ALA A 151 3.34 -0.84 -11.49
CA ALA A 151 4.66 -0.21 -11.53
C ALA A 151 4.69 1.04 -10.62
N PRO A 152 5.78 1.26 -9.84
CA PRO A 152 5.93 2.43 -8.97
C PRO A 152 5.73 3.76 -9.69
N THR A 153 6.24 3.88 -10.90
CA THR A 153 6.10 5.10 -11.73
C THR A 153 4.66 5.36 -12.13
N SER A 154 3.85 4.30 -12.36
CA SER A 154 2.42 4.44 -12.66
C SER A 154 1.64 4.92 -11.45
N VAL A 155 1.95 4.39 -10.26
CA VAL A 155 1.38 4.84 -8.98
C VAL A 155 1.67 6.33 -8.80
N ARG A 156 2.92 6.73 -8.82
CA ARG A 156 3.35 8.12 -8.59
C ARG A 156 2.78 9.09 -9.62
N LYS A 157 2.73 8.69 -10.89
CA LYS A 157 2.15 9.53 -11.96
C LYS A 157 0.65 9.73 -11.76
N THR A 158 -0.07 8.69 -11.38
CA THR A 158 -1.52 8.78 -11.15
C THR A 158 -1.83 9.59 -9.89
N VAL A 159 -1.17 9.27 -8.78
CA VAL A 159 -1.46 9.85 -7.47
C VAL A 159 -0.91 11.27 -7.34
N PHE A 160 0.27 11.55 -7.82
CA PHE A 160 0.94 12.84 -7.64
C PHE A 160 1.12 13.65 -8.93
N GLY A 161 0.62 13.16 -10.07
CA GLY A 161 0.80 13.81 -11.36
C GLY A 161 2.22 13.69 -11.93
N SER A 162 3.17 13.11 -11.21
CA SER A 162 4.56 12.97 -11.62
C SER A 162 5.17 11.66 -11.14
N GLY A 163 5.77 10.89 -12.06
CA GLY A 163 6.46 9.66 -11.73
C GLY A 163 7.75 9.84 -10.90
N LYS A 164 8.18 11.08 -10.66
CA LYS A 164 9.39 11.42 -9.89
C LYS A 164 9.10 11.81 -8.43
N THR A 165 7.85 12.10 -8.09
CA THR A 165 7.46 12.49 -6.73
C THR A 165 7.56 11.29 -5.81
N GLN A 166 8.20 11.46 -4.65
CA GLN A 166 8.25 10.43 -3.62
C GLN A 166 7.08 10.62 -2.66
N ALA A 167 6.42 9.54 -2.26
CA ALA A 167 5.28 9.60 -1.35
C ALA A 167 5.66 10.19 0.02
N MET A 168 6.85 9.87 0.54
CA MET A 168 7.34 10.41 1.80
C MET A 168 7.60 11.92 1.78
N ASP A 169 7.81 12.53 0.62
CA ASP A 169 7.94 13.99 0.49
C ASP A 169 6.59 14.69 0.72
N ILE A 170 5.50 13.97 0.52
CA ILE A 170 4.13 14.43 0.71
C ILE A 170 3.67 14.15 2.15
N TRP A 171 3.87 12.93 2.62
CA TRP A 171 3.43 12.48 3.95
C TRP A 171 4.62 12.29 4.88
N THR A 172 5.26 13.39 5.24
CA THR A 172 6.50 13.43 6.03
C THR A 172 6.38 12.84 7.44
N SER A 173 5.16 12.64 7.93
CA SER A 173 4.90 11.98 9.22
C SER A 173 4.89 10.44 9.14
N LEU A 174 4.90 9.87 7.92
CA LEU A 174 5.01 8.44 7.67
C LEU A 174 6.45 8.07 7.33
N ASN A 175 6.80 6.81 7.55
CA ASN A 175 8.03 6.29 6.96
C ASN A 175 7.85 5.98 5.47
N HIS A 176 8.93 5.70 4.77
CA HIS A 176 8.94 5.46 3.33
C HIS A 176 7.94 4.38 2.91
N ASN A 177 8.00 3.20 3.52
CA ASN A 177 7.18 2.06 3.11
C ASN A 177 5.69 2.29 3.40
N ALA A 178 5.35 2.92 4.55
CA ALA A 178 3.99 3.32 4.85
C ALA A 178 3.46 4.33 3.83
N SER A 179 4.28 5.31 3.44
CA SER A 179 3.90 6.31 2.44
C SER A 179 3.68 5.70 1.06
N ASP A 180 4.56 4.79 0.64
CA ASP A 180 4.42 4.13 -0.66
C ASP A 180 3.20 3.19 -0.69
N SER A 181 2.94 2.41 0.38
CA SER A 181 1.73 1.59 0.45
C SER A 181 0.44 2.42 0.41
N LEU A 182 0.44 3.60 1.03
CA LEU A 182 -0.69 4.53 0.96
C LEU A 182 -0.89 5.08 -0.46
N ALA A 183 0.20 5.41 -1.16
CA ALA A 183 0.11 5.82 -2.56
C ALA A 183 -0.46 4.70 -3.45
N ILE A 184 -0.10 3.44 -3.19
CA ILE A 184 -0.63 2.28 -3.89
C ILE A 184 -2.13 2.11 -3.62
N LEU A 185 -2.57 2.26 -2.37
CA LEU A 185 -3.98 2.25 -2.01
C LEU A 185 -4.76 3.34 -2.76
N LEU A 186 -4.29 4.57 -2.73
CA LEU A 186 -4.93 5.69 -3.42
C LEU A 186 -4.95 5.50 -4.94
N TYR A 187 -3.89 4.93 -5.51
CA TYR A 187 -3.87 4.56 -6.93
C TYR A 187 -5.03 3.62 -7.27
N SER A 188 -5.28 2.63 -6.44
CA SER A 188 -6.39 1.71 -6.62
C SER A 188 -7.74 2.42 -6.58
N LEU A 189 -7.91 3.28 -5.58
CA LEU A 189 -9.15 4.05 -5.40
C LEU A 189 -9.40 5.06 -6.54
N MET A 190 -8.35 5.56 -7.18
CA MET A 190 -8.46 6.51 -8.32
C MET A 190 -8.64 5.81 -9.66
N LYS A 191 -8.17 4.58 -9.78
CA LYS A 191 -8.33 3.77 -10.99
C LYS A 191 -9.46 2.78 -10.79
N SER A 192 -10.70 3.26 -10.87
CA SER A 192 -11.84 2.37 -11.01
C SER A 192 -11.57 1.36 -12.13
N PRO A 193 -11.62 0.07 -11.89
CA PRO A 193 -11.80 -0.83 -13.01
C PRO A 193 -13.14 -0.47 -13.64
N SER A 194 -13.12 -0.16 -14.93
CA SER A 194 -14.33 -0.24 -15.75
C SER A 194 -14.75 -1.71 -15.69
N ILE A 195 -15.65 -2.05 -14.77
CA ILE A 195 -16.36 -3.33 -14.79
C ILE A 195 -17.37 -3.27 -15.92
#